data_de213043af26fcf716b38475a2f83e34
#
_entry.id   de213043af26fcf716b38475a2f83e34
#
_cell.length_a   1.000
_cell.length_b   1.000
_cell.length_c   1.000
_cell.angle_alpha   90.00
_cell.angle_beta   90.00
_cell.angle_gamma   90.00
#
_symmetry.space_group_name_H-M   'P 1'
#
loop_
_entity.id
_entity.type
_entity.pdbx_description
1 polymer ?
#
loop_
_entity_poly.entity_id
_entity_poly.type
_entity_poly.pdbx_seq_one_letter_code
_entity_poly.pdbx_strand_id
1 'polypeptide(L)'
;PLLNDAVWARGDNFVTRPGVHDIYPFFHSIGGTVTYHRDRYWSHLDDRRAVAVYLPPSYEENRAKRYPILFMQDGQNLFDPGQATFGVAWRVDAALDHLACEGGITEALVVAPYSSDDGRMDEYTPTRDPGRRRGGRADAYLDFLLHELKPWVVDNFRTTGLAERVAIAGSSLGGLLSLYAAWTRPREFWCCGAFSPSLWWDGQRLMRDIETGRIPNEDLKIYLDSGDRGPGADGMPLTRRLRDILMEKSWELDSNLCYVLGEGHEHREAAWAERVHRAFAFLLE
;
A
#
# COMPACT_ATOMS: atom_id res chain seq x y z
N PRO A 1 -23.13 -16.64 7.40
CA PRO A 1 -23.62 -17.71 6.53
C PRO A 1 -23.09 -19.08 6.96
N LEU A 2 -23.83 -20.12 6.64
CA LEU A 2 -23.54 -21.52 6.98
C LEU A 2 -23.49 -22.36 5.71
N LEU A 3 -22.40 -23.10 5.49
CA LEU A 3 -22.27 -24.01 4.37
C LEU A 3 -22.83 -25.38 4.74
N ASN A 4 -23.87 -25.84 4.01
CA ASN A 4 -24.50 -27.16 4.20
C ASN A 4 -24.88 -27.44 5.68
N ASP A 5 -25.30 -26.43 6.43
CA ASP A 5 -25.67 -26.49 7.84
C ASP A 5 -24.58 -27.05 8.80
N ALA A 6 -23.32 -27.03 8.37
CA ALA A 6 -22.21 -27.64 9.11
C ALA A 6 -21.01 -26.73 9.38
N VAL A 7 -20.68 -25.81 8.46
CA VAL A 7 -19.47 -24.99 8.53
C VAL A 7 -19.85 -23.51 8.50
N TRP A 8 -19.46 -22.77 9.53
CA TRP A 8 -19.65 -21.33 9.57
C TRP A 8 -18.65 -20.61 8.64
N ALA A 9 -19.12 -19.53 8.01
CA ALA A 9 -18.25 -18.65 7.28
C ALA A 9 -17.15 -18.06 8.22
N ARG A 10 -15.99 -17.83 7.66
CA ARG A 10 -14.88 -17.13 8.33
C ARG A 10 -15.25 -15.65 8.51
N GLY A 11 -14.66 -15.03 9.55
CA GLY A 11 -14.86 -13.62 9.87
C GLY A 11 -16.16 -13.34 10.59
N ASP A 12 -16.40 -12.07 10.84
CA ASP A 12 -17.58 -11.55 11.53
C ASP A 12 -18.86 -11.68 10.69
N ASN A 13 -19.99 -11.37 11.30
CA ASN A 13 -21.27 -11.32 10.60
C ASN A 13 -21.27 -10.20 9.55
N PHE A 14 -21.82 -10.50 8.38
CA PHE A 14 -22.04 -9.47 7.36
C PHE A 14 -23.06 -8.44 7.89
N VAL A 15 -22.65 -7.18 7.89
CA VAL A 15 -23.53 -6.04 8.23
C VAL A 15 -23.80 -5.27 6.94
N THR A 16 -25.07 -5.20 6.52
CA THR A 16 -25.48 -4.50 5.30
C THR A 16 -26.53 -3.44 5.60
N ARG A 17 -26.61 -2.41 4.76
CA ARG A 17 -27.73 -1.47 4.78
C ARG A 17 -28.97 -2.12 4.13
N PRO A 18 -30.20 -1.59 4.34
CA PRO A 18 -31.36 -2.09 3.61
C PRO A 18 -31.16 -2.03 2.09
N GLY A 19 -31.47 -3.13 1.40
CA GLY A 19 -31.30 -3.26 -0.05
C GLY A 19 -30.88 -4.67 -0.46
N VAL A 20 -30.55 -4.84 -1.74
CA VAL A 20 -29.96 -6.08 -2.28
C VAL A 20 -28.45 -5.92 -2.29
N HIS A 21 -27.76 -6.84 -1.63
CA HIS A 21 -26.30 -6.84 -1.52
C HIS A 21 -25.75 -8.21 -1.83
N ASP A 22 -24.70 -8.26 -2.65
CA ASP A 22 -23.92 -9.48 -2.85
C ASP A 22 -22.98 -9.66 -1.65
N ILE A 23 -23.06 -10.81 -0.98
CA ILE A 23 -22.12 -11.21 0.06
C ILE A 23 -21.30 -12.40 -0.41
N TYR A 24 -20.03 -12.41 -0.05
CA TYR A 24 -19.05 -13.38 -0.52
C TYR A 24 -18.40 -14.11 0.65
N PRO A 25 -19.12 -14.99 1.37
CA PRO A 25 -18.53 -15.75 2.46
C PRO A 25 -17.49 -16.75 1.96
N PHE A 26 -16.48 -17.03 2.77
CA PHE A 26 -15.55 -18.13 2.55
C PHE A 26 -15.45 -18.97 3.82
N PHE A 27 -15.09 -20.25 3.69
CA PHE A 27 -15.30 -21.24 4.74
C PHE A 27 -14.04 -22.04 5.07
N HIS A 28 -13.25 -22.43 4.08
CA HIS A 28 -12.18 -23.40 4.21
C HIS A 28 -10.79 -22.77 4.21
N SER A 29 -10.59 -21.74 3.41
CA SER A 29 -9.30 -21.06 3.31
C SER A 29 -8.98 -20.34 4.63
N ILE A 30 -7.72 -20.49 5.06
CA ILE A 30 -7.17 -19.81 6.26
C ILE A 30 -6.06 -18.83 5.90
N GLY A 31 -5.67 -18.78 4.63
CA GLY A 31 -4.64 -17.90 4.12
C GLY A 31 -4.74 -17.71 2.63
N GLY A 32 -4.20 -16.61 2.16
CA GLY A 32 -4.07 -16.27 0.76
C GLY A 32 -2.90 -16.99 0.08
N THR A 33 -2.68 -16.66 -1.17
CA THR A 33 -1.59 -17.24 -1.98
C THR A 33 -0.78 -16.13 -2.62
N VAL A 34 0.55 -16.22 -2.57
CA VAL A 34 1.46 -15.32 -3.29
C VAL A 34 1.97 -15.97 -4.56
N THR A 35 1.77 -15.33 -5.70
CA THR A 35 2.31 -15.74 -6.99
C THR A 35 3.43 -14.79 -7.43
N TYR A 36 4.47 -15.35 -8.08
CA TYR A 36 5.64 -14.58 -8.51
C TYR A 36 5.76 -14.61 -10.03
N HIS A 37 5.63 -13.47 -10.67
CA HIS A 37 5.77 -13.26 -12.10
C HIS A 37 7.15 -12.69 -12.38
N ARG A 38 8.10 -13.55 -12.65
CA ARG A 38 9.53 -13.19 -12.79
C ARG A 38 9.86 -12.76 -14.21
N ASP A 39 10.90 -11.95 -14.35
CA ASP A 39 11.55 -11.60 -15.63
C ASP A 39 10.61 -11.02 -16.70
N ARG A 40 9.57 -10.28 -16.29
CA ARG A 40 8.65 -9.62 -17.21
C ARG A 40 9.22 -8.27 -17.64
N TYR A 41 9.28 -8.02 -18.95
CA TYR A 41 9.66 -6.72 -19.51
C TYR A 41 8.50 -5.73 -19.37
N TRP A 42 8.81 -4.53 -18.92
CA TRP A 42 7.89 -3.41 -18.74
C TRP A 42 8.36 -2.22 -19.56
N SER A 43 7.58 -1.83 -20.57
CA SER A 43 7.97 -0.85 -21.57
C SER A 43 8.13 0.57 -21.00
N HIS A 44 7.29 0.96 -20.04
CA HIS A 44 7.39 2.27 -19.39
C HIS A 44 8.68 2.44 -18.55
N LEU A 45 9.24 1.34 -18.08
CA LEU A 45 10.50 1.36 -17.31
C LEU A 45 11.71 1.05 -18.16
N ASP A 46 11.50 0.48 -19.37
CA ASP A 46 12.53 -0.11 -20.21
C ASP A 46 13.39 -1.13 -19.44
N ASP A 47 12.73 -1.97 -18.64
CA ASP A 47 13.40 -2.87 -17.70
C ASP A 47 12.60 -4.16 -17.50
N ARG A 48 13.31 -5.22 -17.03
CA ARG A 48 12.73 -6.49 -16.63
C ARG A 48 12.63 -6.56 -15.12
N ARG A 49 11.41 -6.76 -14.60
CA ARG A 49 11.17 -6.88 -13.16
C ARG A 49 10.21 -7.99 -12.82
N ALA A 50 10.42 -8.56 -11.66
CA ALA A 50 9.43 -9.41 -11.02
C ALA A 50 8.28 -8.57 -10.45
N VAL A 51 7.10 -9.18 -10.42
CA VAL A 51 5.93 -8.70 -9.68
C VAL A 51 5.43 -9.86 -8.82
N ALA A 52 5.30 -9.64 -7.53
CA ALA A 52 4.58 -10.53 -6.65
C ALA A 52 3.11 -10.10 -6.57
N VAL A 53 2.19 -11.08 -6.60
CA VAL A 53 0.76 -10.83 -6.45
C VAL A 53 0.22 -11.72 -5.34
N TYR A 54 -0.29 -11.09 -4.28
CA TYR A 54 -1.02 -11.78 -3.23
C TYR A 54 -2.50 -11.84 -3.60
N LEU A 55 -3.07 -13.02 -3.48
CA LEU A 55 -4.47 -13.36 -3.67
C LEU A 55 -5.08 -13.67 -2.30
N PRO A 56 -6.16 -13.01 -1.89
CA PRO A 56 -6.71 -13.16 -0.53
C PRO A 56 -7.37 -14.51 -0.30
N PRO A 57 -7.65 -14.89 0.97
CA PRO A 57 -8.17 -16.21 1.33
C PRO A 57 -9.43 -16.62 0.56
N SER A 58 -10.37 -15.70 0.33
CA SER A 58 -11.60 -16.01 -0.39
C SER A 58 -11.42 -16.17 -1.91
N TYR A 59 -10.22 -15.90 -2.46
CA TYR A 59 -10.01 -15.81 -3.91
C TYR A 59 -10.39 -17.11 -4.63
N GLU A 60 -9.99 -18.26 -4.16
CA GLU A 60 -10.32 -19.54 -4.82
C GLU A 60 -11.74 -20.02 -4.53
N GLU A 61 -12.30 -19.68 -3.36
CA GLU A 61 -13.66 -20.09 -3.00
C GLU A 61 -14.73 -19.23 -3.70
N ASN A 62 -14.49 -17.93 -3.88
CA ASN A 62 -15.46 -16.97 -4.41
C ASN A 62 -15.13 -16.51 -5.82
N ARG A 63 -15.45 -17.32 -6.82
CA ARG A 63 -15.11 -17.02 -8.22
C ARG A 63 -15.86 -15.83 -8.83
N ALA A 64 -16.99 -15.43 -8.26
CA ALA A 64 -17.75 -14.24 -8.68
C ALA A 64 -17.23 -12.94 -8.06
N LYS A 65 -16.53 -13.00 -6.91
CA LYS A 65 -16.02 -11.85 -6.21
C LYS A 65 -14.94 -11.13 -7.03
N ARG A 66 -14.97 -9.80 -6.97
CA ARG A 66 -13.95 -8.90 -7.54
C ARG A 66 -13.26 -8.17 -6.40
N TYR A 67 -11.99 -7.93 -6.56
CA TYR A 67 -11.12 -7.41 -5.50
C TYR A 67 -10.51 -6.06 -5.89
N PRO A 68 -10.46 -5.07 -5.00
CA PRO A 68 -9.69 -3.86 -5.20
C PRO A 68 -8.20 -4.18 -5.27
N ILE A 69 -7.42 -3.26 -5.85
CA ILE A 69 -5.97 -3.39 -5.99
C ILE A 69 -5.29 -2.47 -4.97
N LEU A 70 -4.34 -3.03 -4.22
CA LEU A 70 -3.35 -2.31 -3.42
C LEU A 70 -1.98 -2.49 -4.07
N PHE A 71 -1.40 -1.42 -4.62
CA PHE A 71 0.00 -1.41 -5.03
C PHE A 71 0.91 -1.24 -3.81
N MET A 72 1.91 -2.11 -3.68
CA MET A 72 2.95 -1.95 -2.67
C MET A 72 4.33 -1.99 -3.31
N GLN A 73 5.15 -0.99 -2.99
CA GLN A 73 6.52 -0.89 -3.49
C GLN A 73 7.45 -1.88 -2.79
N ASP A 74 8.62 -2.12 -3.43
CA ASP A 74 9.67 -3.03 -2.92
C ASP A 74 9.14 -4.46 -2.70
N GLY A 75 8.48 -5.01 -3.71
CA GLY A 75 7.80 -6.31 -3.66
C GLY A 75 8.66 -7.46 -3.14
N GLN A 76 9.99 -7.40 -3.31
CA GLN A 76 10.95 -8.37 -2.79
C GLN A 76 10.95 -8.44 -1.25
N ASN A 77 10.55 -7.36 -0.56
CA ASN A 77 10.60 -7.27 0.90
C ASN A 77 9.28 -7.64 1.60
N LEU A 78 8.21 -7.96 0.86
CA LEU A 78 6.88 -8.00 1.46
C LEU A 78 6.46 -9.38 1.99
N PHE A 79 6.84 -10.47 1.34
CA PHE A 79 6.26 -11.79 1.62
C PHE A 79 7.27 -12.84 2.11
N ASP A 80 8.39 -13.01 1.42
CA ASP A 80 9.36 -14.09 1.64
C ASP A 80 10.71 -13.53 2.15
N PRO A 81 11.11 -13.87 3.38
CA PRO A 81 12.42 -13.46 3.90
C PRO A 81 13.60 -13.90 3.02
N GLY A 82 13.46 -15.00 2.28
CA GLY A 82 14.49 -15.49 1.37
C GLY A 82 14.70 -14.62 0.13
N GLN A 83 13.75 -13.75 -0.19
CA GLN A 83 13.84 -12.78 -1.30
C GLN A 83 14.09 -11.36 -0.81
N ALA A 84 13.86 -11.11 0.49
CA ALA A 84 13.98 -9.78 1.08
C ALA A 84 15.44 -9.29 1.11
N THR A 85 15.63 -8.03 0.76
CA THR A 85 16.96 -7.39 0.65
C THR A 85 17.82 -7.55 1.90
N PHE A 86 17.19 -7.54 3.08
CA PHE A 86 17.87 -7.68 4.38
C PHE A 86 17.50 -8.98 5.10
N GLY A 87 16.94 -9.97 4.41
CA GLY A 87 16.54 -11.25 5.00
C GLY A 87 15.35 -11.17 5.94
N VAL A 88 14.63 -10.05 5.97
CA VAL A 88 13.43 -9.82 6.78
C VAL A 88 12.30 -9.34 5.88
N ALA A 89 11.20 -10.08 5.84
CA ALA A 89 10.01 -9.68 5.11
C ALA A 89 8.97 -9.03 6.03
N TRP A 90 8.13 -8.18 5.47
CA TRP A 90 7.03 -7.54 6.21
C TRP A 90 5.91 -8.49 6.59
N ARG A 91 5.83 -9.66 5.97
CA ARG A 91 4.75 -10.64 6.17
C ARG A 91 3.36 -10.05 5.89
N VAL A 92 3.29 -9.32 4.78
CA VAL A 92 2.05 -8.68 4.30
C VAL A 92 0.94 -9.70 4.12
N ASP A 93 1.26 -10.88 3.59
CA ASP A 93 0.37 -12.03 3.47
C ASP A 93 -0.26 -12.42 4.81
N ALA A 94 0.54 -12.66 5.82
CA ALA A 94 0.07 -13.08 7.13
C ALA A 94 -0.80 -12.01 7.83
N ALA A 95 -0.47 -10.73 7.66
CA ALA A 95 -1.25 -9.63 8.22
C ALA A 95 -2.64 -9.52 7.55
N LEU A 96 -2.69 -9.64 6.22
CA LEU A 96 -3.95 -9.60 5.47
C LEU A 96 -4.81 -10.85 5.70
N ASP A 97 -4.19 -12.04 5.79
CA ASP A 97 -4.88 -13.28 6.09
C ASP A 97 -5.57 -13.21 7.46
N HIS A 98 -4.85 -12.72 8.45
CA HIS A 98 -5.40 -12.54 9.81
C HIS A 98 -6.60 -11.60 9.79
N LEU A 99 -6.46 -10.40 9.24
CA LEU A 99 -7.52 -9.41 9.19
C LEU A 99 -8.73 -9.86 8.35
N ALA A 100 -8.50 -10.56 7.24
CA ALA A 100 -9.58 -11.10 6.41
C ALA A 100 -10.35 -12.21 7.15
N CYS A 101 -9.64 -13.09 7.88
CA CYS A 101 -10.26 -14.16 8.65
C CYS A 101 -11.04 -13.66 9.87
N GLU A 102 -10.72 -12.47 10.37
CA GLU A 102 -11.48 -11.79 11.42
C GLU A 102 -12.63 -10.93 10.87
N GLY A 103 -12.72 -10.76 9.56
CA GLY A 103 -13.74 -9.91 8.92
C GLY A 103 -13.51 -8.41 9.08
N GLY A 104 -12.29 -8.02 9.48
CA GLY A 104 -11.93 -6.64 9.79
C GLY A 104 -11.58 -5.76 8.58
N ILE A 105 -11.53 -6.33 7.36
CA ILE A 105 -11.14 -5.60 6.15
C ILE A 105 -11.91 -6.04 4.91
N THR A 106 -11.97 -5.15 3.93
CA THR A 106 -12.24 -5.51 2.54
C THR A 106 -11.02 -6.22 1.96
N GLU A 107 -11.17 -7.50 1.58
CA GLU A 107 -10.10 -8.26 0.94
C GLU A 107 -9.65 -7.60 -0.37
N ALA A 108 -8.35 -7.44 -0.55
CA ALA A 108 -7.72 -6.81 -1.71
C ALA A 108 -6.63 -7.71 -2.32
N LEU A 109 -6.37 -7.54 -3.62
CA LEU A 109 -5.14 -8.02 -4.24
C LEU A 109 -4.00 -7.09 -3.86
N VAL A 110 -2.87 -7.63 -3.39
CA VAL A 110 -1.64 -6.83 -3.30
C VAL A 110 -0.79 -7.10 -4.52
N VAL A 111 -0.50 -6.06 -5.26
CA VAL A 111 0.35 -6.10 -6.46
C VAL A 111 1.65 -5.39 -6.16
N ALA A 112 2.73 -6.14 -6.14
CA ALA A 112 4.00 -5.72 -5.57
C ALA A 112 5.14 -5.83 -6.59
N PRO A 113 5.39 -4.80 -7.42
CA PRO A 113 6.55 -4.77 -8.29
C PRO A 113 7.84 -4.68 -7.47
N TYR A 114 8.86 -5.44 -7.89
CA TYR A 114 10.19 -5.36 -7.29
C TYR A 114 10.85 -4.04 -7.67
N SER A 115 11.61 -3.46 -6.77
CA SER A 115 12.42 -2.29 -7.10
C SER A 115 13.62 -2.65 -7.99
N SER A 116 14.08 -1.70 -8.74
CA SER A 116 15.38 -1.80 -9.42
C SER A 116 16.49 -1.50 -8.43
N ASP A 117 17.59 -2.24 -8.51
CA ASP A 117 18.75 -2.02 -7.64
C ASP A 117 19.32 -0.62 -7.82
N ASP A 118 19.50 -0.18 -9.08
CA ASP A 118 20.07 1.13 -9.40
C ASP A 118 19.01 2.23 -9.61
N GLY A 119 17.78 1.87 -10.04
CA GLY A 119 16.73 2.81 -10.42
C GLY A 119 15.83 3.27 -9.28
N ARG A 120 15.74 2.52 -8.17
CA ARG A 120 14.79 2.73 -7.08
C ARG A 120 14.73 4.18 -6.59
N MET A 121 15.89 4.80 -6.38
CA MET A 121 15.95 6.18 -5.90
C MET A 121 15.37 7.17 -6.90
N ASP A 122 15.64 6.99 -8.18
CA ASP A 122 15.12 7.86 -9.23
C ASP A 122 13.61 7.68 -9.43
N GLU A 123 13.14 6.43 -9.39
CA GLU A 123 11.74 6.05 -9.64
C GLU A 123 10.80 6.37 -8.48
N TYR A 124 11.31 6.36 -7.24
CA TYR A 124 10.47 6.59 -6.07
C TYR A 124 10.47 8.04 -5.58
N THR A 125 11.13 8.94 -6.29
CA THR A 125 11.21 10.34 -5.88
C THR A 125 10.69 11.28 -6.95
N PRO A 126 9.85 12.28 -6.55
CA PRO A 126 9.17 13.17 -7.50
C PRO A 126 10.09 14.22 -8.12
N THR A 127 11.16 14.58 -7.41
CA THR A 127 12.07 15.65 -7.83
C THR A 127 13.52 15.15 -7.82
N ARG A 128 14.36 15.77 -8.64
CA ARG A 128 15.79 15.54 -8.62
C ARG A 128 16.43 16.30 -7.47
N ASP A 129 17.03 15.58 -6.52
CA ASP A 129 17.83 16.19 -5.45
C ASP A 129 19.18 16.67 -6.02
N PRO A 130 19.48 17.98 -5.96
CA PRO A 130 20.73 18.51 -6.53
C PRO A 130 21.98 18.00 -5.83
N GLY A 131 21.92 17.77 -4.51
CA GLY A 131 23.05 17.28 -3.71
C GLY A 131 23.40 15.83 -4.03
N ARG A 132 22.39 14.97 -4.25
CA ARG A 132 22.56 13.57 -4.61
C ARG A 132 22.68 13.35 -6.11
N ARG A 133 22.27 14.32 -6.92
CA ARG A 133 22.21 14.25 -8.40
C ARG A 133 21.34 13.09 -8.91
N ARG A 134 20.36 12.64 -8.12
CA ARG A 134 19.45 11.50 -8.35
C ARG A 134 18.00 11.96 -8.17
N GLY A 135 17.05 11.15 -8.65
CA GLY A 135 15.63 11.36 -8.47
C GLY A 135 14.91 12.00 -9.65
N GLY A 136 13.59 12.19 -9.52
CA GLY A 136 12.76 12.90 -10.49
C GLY A 136 12.07 12.02 -11.52
N ARG A 137 11.96 10.69 -11.29
CA ARG A 137 11.28 9.77 -12.22
C ARG A 137 9.99 9.17 -11.65
N ALA A 138 9.46 9.71 -10.54
CA ALA A 138 8.25 9.18 -9.92
C ALA A 138 7.05 9.17 -10.88
N ASP A 139 6.87 10.20 -11.72
CA ASP A 139 5.77 10.22 -12.69
C ASP A 139 5.87 9.08 -13.70
N ALA A 140 7.05 8.79 -14.23
CA ALA A 140 7.24 7.66 -15.14
C ALA A 140 6.95 6.31 -14.46
N TYR A 141 7.33 6.17 -13.18
CA TYR A 141 7.02 4.97 -12.42
C TYR A 141 5.50 4.85 -12.11
N LEU A 142 4.84 5.93 -11.79
CA LEU A 142 3.38 5.94 -11.61
C LEU A 142 2.64 5.66 -12.93
N ASP A 143 3.16 6.14 -14.06
CA ASP A 143 2.62 5.79 -15.38
C ASP A 143 2.76 4.30 -15.67
N PHE A 144 3.88 3.68 -15.32
CA PHE A 144 4.04 2.22 -15.36
C PHE A 144 2.98 1.50 -14.50
N LEU A 145 2.80 1.92 -13.25
CA LEU A 145 1.79 1.29 -12.36
C LEU A 145 0.38 1.38 -12.96
N LEU A 146 -0.01 2.54 -13.48
CA LEU A 146 -1.38 2.82 -13.91
C LEU A 146 -1.68 2.38 -15.34
N HIS A 147 -0.73 2.51 -16.25
CA HIS A 147 -0.96 2.32 -17.68
C HIS A 147 -0.36 1.04 -18.26
N GLU A 148 0.44 0.31 -17.47
CA GLU A 148 0.99 -0.97 -17.90
C GLU A 148 0.72 -2.09 -16.89
N LEU A 149 1.04 -1.88 -15.60
CA LEU A 149 0.87 -2.91 -14.58
C LEU A 149 -0.61 -3.14 -14.22
N LYS A 150 -1.37 -2.06 -13.96
CA LYS A 150 -2.81 -2.16 -13.64
C LYS A 150 -3.60 -2.88 -14.76
N PRO A 151 -3.48 -2.52 -16.05
CA PRO A 151 -4.10 -3.28 -17.13
C PRO A 151 -3.74 -4.76 -17.12
N TRP A 152 -2.45 -5.08 -16.98
CA TRP A 152 -2.03 -6.47 -16.91
C TRP A 152 -2.67 -7.23 -15.73
N VAL A 153 -2.79 -6.59 -14.55
CA VAL A 153 -3.47 -7.19 -13.40
C VAL A 153 -4.95 -7.43 -13.68
N VAL A 154 -5.64 -6.47 -14.29
CA VAL A 154 -7.07 -6.59 -14.63
C VAL A 154 -7.33 -7.72 -15.63
N ASP A 155 -6.41 -7.91 -16.59
CA ASP A 155 -6.53 -8.96 -17.60
C ASP A 155 -6.26 -10.38 -17.05
N ASN A 156 -5.49 -10.48 -15.96
CA ASN A 156 -5.04 -11.78 -15.43
C ASN A 156 -5.69 -12.18 -14.11
N PHE A 157 -6.32 -11.24 -13.38
CA PHE A 157 -6.88 -11.48 -12.05
C PHE A 157 -8.30 -10.89 -11.92
N ARG A 158 -9.07 -11.42 -10.97
CA ARG A 158 -10.42 -10.92 -10.68
C ARG A 158 -10.37 -9.64 -9.86
N THR A 159 -10.36 -8.51 -10.53
CA THR A 159 -10.34 -7.18 -9.93
C THR A 159 -11.64 -6.43 -10.12
N THR A 160 -11.83 -5.32 -9.41
CA THR A 160 -12.94 -4.38 -9.60
C THR A 160 -12.89 -3.65 -10.94
N GLY A 161 -11.75 -3.69 -11.64
CA GLY A 161 -11.61 -3.21 -13.01
C GLY A 161 -10.78 -1.93 -13.15
N LEU A 162 -10.59 -1.51 -14.41
CA LEU A 162 -9.73 -0.35 -14.75
C LEU A 162 -10.29 0.99 -14.29
N ALA A 163 -11.63 1.13 -14.24
CA ALA A 163 -12.28 2.38 -13.87
C ALA A 163 -12.16 2.69 -12.36
N GLU A 164 -11.90 1.67 -11.54
CA GLU A 164 -11.78 1.86 -10.10
C GLU A 164 -10.43 2.46 -9.69
N ARG A 165 -10.49 3.35 -8.71
CA ARG A 165 -9.28 3.86 -8.05
C ARG A 165 -8.57 2.72 -7.31
N VAL A 166 -7.28 2.87 -7.11
CA VAL A 166 -6.43 1.88 -6.42
C VAL A 166 -5.87 2.45 -5.12
N ALA A 167 -5.45 1.56 -4.22
CA ALA A 167 -4.66 1.92 -3.06
C ALA A 167 -3.16 1.84 -3.38
N ILE A 168 -2.33 2.58 -2.65
CA ILE A 168 -0.87 2.54 -2.79
C ILE A 168 -0.20 2.62 -1.43
N ALA A 169 0.83 1.81 -1.19
CA ALA A 169 1.57 1.84 0.08
C ALA A 169 3.04 1.47 -0.11
N GLY A 170 3.89 1.97 0.79
CA GLY A 170 5.32 1.64 0.81
C GLY A 170 6.06 2.31 1.95
N SER A 171 7.35 1.94 2.14
CA SER A 171 8.19 2.52 3.18
C SER A 171 9.27 3.42 2.62
N SER A 172 9.79 4.31 3.48
CA SER A 172 10.95 5.13 3.14
C SER A 172 10.70 5.96 1.87
N LEU A 173 11.48 5.75 0.80
CA LEU A 173 11.21 6.35 -0.52
C LEU A 173 9.89 5.86 -1.12
N GLY A 174 9.49 4.59 -0.86
CA GLY A 174 8.19 4.08 -1.27
C GLY A 174 7.02 4.76 -0.55
N GLY A 175 7.20 5.15 0.72
CA GLY A 175 6.26 5.98 1.47
C GLY A 175 6.16 7.41 0.93
N LEU A 176 7.28 7.99 0.53
CA LEU A 176 7.32 9.28 -0.15
C LEU A 176 6.57 9.23 -1.49
N LEU A 177 6.81 8.18 -2.29
CA LEU A 177 6.11 7.94 -3.56
C LEU A 177 4.60 7.78 -3.35
N SER A 178 4.18 7.02 -2.32
CA SER A 178 2.76 6.79 -2.02
C SER A 178 2.03 8.08 -1.68
N LEU A 179 2.63 8.95 -0.87
CA LEU A 179 2.10 10.28 -0.58
C LEU A 179 2.04 11.15 -1.84
N TYR A 180 3.12 11.15 -2.65
CA TYR A 180 3.17 11.90 -3.89
C TYR A 180 2.09 11.45 -4.88
N ALA A 181 1.91 10.14 -5.06
CA ALA A 181 0.91 9.56 -5.93
C ALA A 181 -0.52 9.98 -5.53
N ALA A 182 -0.87 9.80 -4.26
CA ALA A 182 -2.19 10.14 -3.75
C ALA A 182 -2.46 11.66 -3.81
N TRP A 183 -1.44 12.48 -3.56
CA TRP A 183 -1.58 13.95 -3.62
C TRP A 183 -1.72 14.49 -5.03
N THR A 184 -0.97 13.95 -6.00
CA THR A 184 -0.92 14.48 -7.37
C THR A 184 -1.87 13.80 -8.34
N ARG A 185 -2.31 12.56 -8.02
CA ARG A 185 -3.20 11.75 -8.87
C ARG A 185 -4.45 11.25 -8.12
N PRO A 186 -5.25 12.15 -7.51
CA PRO A 186 -6.38 11.79 -6.63
C PRO A 186 -7.53 11.07 -7.34
N ARG A 187 -7.55 11.11 -8.67
CA ARG A 187 -8.53 10.36 -9.48
C ARG A 187 -8.17 8.89 -9.63
N GLU A 188 -6.88 8.57 -9.44
CA GLU A 188 -6.35 7.20 -9.58
C GLU A 188 -6.20 6.51 -8.22
N PHE A 189 -5.86 7.28 -7.18
CA PHE A 189 -5.62 6.75 -5.84
C PHE A 189 -6.67 7.26 -4.85
N TRP A 190 -7.31 6.33 -4.11
CA TRP A 190 -8.29 6.69 -3.09
C TRP A 190 -7.70 6.66 -1.67
N CYS A 191 -6.59 5.96 -1.46
CA CYS A 191 -5.86 5.97 -0.19
C CYS A 191 -4.37 5.70 -0.38
N CYS A 192 -3.58 6.10 0.62
CA CYS A 192 -2.17 5.77 0.66
C CYS A 192 -1.68 5.37 2.05
N GLY A 193 -0.73 4.41 2.08
CA GLY A 193 0.02 4.00 3.25
C GLY A 193 1.47 4.46 3.16
N ALA A 194 1.88 5.39 4.01
CA ALA A 194 3.22 5.95 4.05
C ALA A 194 3.96 5.53 5.33
N PHE A 195 4.76 4.46 5.23
CA PHE A 195 5.54 3.94 6.34
C PHE A 195 6.91 4.63 6.41
N SER A 196 7.19 5.33 7.51
CA SER A 196 8.45 6.06 7.72
C SER A 196 8.91 6.83 6.47
N PRO A 197 8.05 7.65 5.82
CA PRO A 197 8.33 8.22 4.51
C PRO A 197 9.56 9.13 4.52
N SER A 198 10.33 9.11 3.44
CA SER A 198 11.54 9.91 3.25
C SER A 198 11.22 11.40 2.98
N LEU A 199 10.49 12.03 3.91
CA LEU A 199 10.02 13.42 3.78
C LEU A 199 11.15 14.47 3.71
N TRP A 200 12.37 14.08 4.04
CA TRP A 200 13.58 14.90 3.94
C TRP A 200 14.06 15.14 2.49
N TRP A 201 13.54 14.36 1.53
CA TRP A 201 13.98 14.40 0.13
C TRP A 201 13.89 15.80 -0.46
N ASP A 202 14.94 16.20 -1.23
CA ASP A 202 15.04 17.48 -1.93
C ASP A 202 14.64 18.67 -1.03
N GLY A 203 15.23 18.71 0.16
CA GLY A 203 14.95 19.75 1.16
C GLY A 203 13.49 19.81 1.60
N GLN A 204 12.81 18.64 1.72
CA GLN A 204 11.40 18.52 2.10
C GLN A 204 10.42 19.08 1.05
N ARG A 205 10.74 18.91 -0.22
CA ARG A 205 9.97 19.49 -1.32
C ARG A 205 8.49 19.06 -1.29
N LEU A 206 8.20 17.76 -1.15
CA LEU A 206 6.82 17.28 -1.10
C LEU A 206 6.04 17.85 0.09
N MET A 207 6.67 18.01 1.26
CA MET A 207 6.01 18.61 2.42
C MET A 207 5.60 20.05 2.14
N ARG A 208 6.49 20.86 1.52
CA ARG A 208 6.13 22.23 1.13
C ARG A 208 5.00 22.27 0.12
N ASP A 209 5.02 21.37 -0.86
CA ASP A 209 3.97 21.28 -1.88
C ASP A 209 2.62 20.88 -1.26
N ILE A 210 2.62 20.00 -0.25
CA ILE A 210 1.43 19.67 0.54
C ILE A 210 0.97 20.87 1.38
N GLU A 211 1.88 21.52 2.12
CA GLU A 211 1.59 22.64 3.00
C GLU A 211 0.94 23.82 2.25
N THR A 212 1.47 24.16 1.09
CA THR A 212 1.01 25.32 0.29
C THR A 212 -0.04 24.98 -0.76
N GLY A 213 -0.17 23.70 -1.13
CA GLY A 213 -1.09 23.23 -2.15
C GLY A 213 -2.53 23.19 -1.69
N ARG A 214 -3.44 23.04 -2.66
CA ARG A 214 -4.86 22.78 -2.39
C ARG A 214 -5.04 21.28 -2.04
N ILE A 215 -6.08 20.99 -1.26
CA ILE A 215 -6.51 19.62 -0.98
C ILE A 215 -6.90 18.96 -2.31
N PRO A 216 -6.27 17.84 -2.68
CA PRO A 216 -6.51 17.21 -3.98
C PRO A 216 -7.85 16.45 -4.02
N ASN A 217 -8.26 15.86 -2.89
CA ASN A 217 -9.50 15.12 -2.73
C ASN A 217 -9.85 15.04 -1.23
N GLU A 218 -11.08 15.41 -0.87
CA GLU A 218 -11.57 15.38 0.52
C GLU A 218 -11.77 13.95 1.05
N ASP A 219 -11.98 12.97 0.14
CA ASP A 219 -12.16 11.55 0.49
C ASP A 219 -10.85 10.77 0.60
N LEU A 220 -9.69 11.42 0.44
CA LEU A 220 -8.40 10.73 0.47
C LEU A 220 -8.07 10.24 1.89
N LYS A 221 -7.97 8.92 2.07
CA LYS A 221 -7.47 8.31 3.31
C LYS A 221 -5.94 8.24 3.30
N ILE A 222 -5.30 8.65 4.40
CA ILE A 222 -3.85 8.63 4.56
C ILE A 222 -3.49 7.88 5.84
N TYR A 223 -2.74 6.78 5.71
CA TYR A 223 -2.01 6.18 6.82
C TYR A 223 -0.58 6.75 6.81
N LEU A 224 -0.13 7.23 7.95
CA LEU A 224 1.19 7.82 8.14
C LEU A 224 1.83 7.27 9.41
N ASP A 225 3.05 6.76 9.34
CA ASP A 225 3.74 6.30 10.53
C ASP A 225 5.24 6.68 10.56
N SER A 226 5.83 6.46 11.71
CA SER A 226 7.28 6.40 11.91
C SER A 226 7.59 5.64 13.20
N GLY A 227 8.85 5.18 13.34
CA GLY A 227 9.42 4.86 14.64
C GLY A 227 9.91 6.11 15.37
N ASP A 228 10.61 5.90 16.48
CA ASP A 228 11.23 6.98 17.27
C ASP A 228 12.72 6.72 17.60
N ARG A 229 13.29 5.66 17.02
CA ARG A 229 14.67 5.22 17.26
C ARG A 229 15.55 5.34 16.01
N GLY A 230 16.84 5.20 16.24
CA GLY A 230 17.86 5.27 15.19
C GLY A 230 18.16 6.69 14.70
N PRO A 231 18.96 6.83 13.64
CA PRO A 231 19.31 8.12 13.07
C PRO A 231 18.10 8.94 12.66
N GLY A 232 18.00 10.18 13.14
CA GLY A 232 16.86 11.05 12.85
C GLY A 232 15.53 10.57 13.44
N ALA A 233 15.56 9.66 14.43
CA ALA A 233 14.36 9.10 15.06
C ALA A 233 13.35 8.58 14.02
N ASP A 234 13.84 7.81 13.06
CA ASP A 234 13.06 7.23 11.94
C ASP A 234 12.23 8.29 11.16
N GLY A 235 12.67 9.55 11.14
CA GLY A 235 11.92 10.64 10.49
C GLY A 235 10.73 11.16 11.29
N MET A 236 10.54 10.74 12.54
CA MET A 236 9.43 11.14 13.42
C MET A 236 9.15 12.67 13.44
N PRO A 237 10.16 13.56 13.53
CA PRO A 237 9.87 15.00 13.53
C PRO A 237 9.16 15.47 12.25
N LEU A 238 9.51 14.87 11.10
CA LEU A 238 8.90 15.22 9.82
C LEU A 238 7.51 14.60 9.65
N THR A 239 7.31 13.37 10.10
CA THR A 239 5.98 12.74 10.05
C THR A 239 5.00 13.43 10.99
N ARG A 240 5.44 13.86 12.19
CA ARG A 240 4.62 14.68 13.09
C ARG A 240 4.22 16.00 12.45
N ARG A 241 5.19 16.70 11.84
CA ARG A 241 4.89 17.94 11.12
C ARG A 241 3.92 17.72 9.97
N LEU A 242 4.08 16.64 9.17
CA LEU A 242 3.15 16.33 8.08
C LEU A 242 1.75 16.04 8.63
N ARG A 243 1.62 15.26 9.71
CA ARG A 243 0.34 15.04 10.40
C ARG A 243 -0.32 16.39 10.75
N ASP A 244 0.42 17.29 11.38
CA ASP A 244 -0.12 18.59 11.83
C ASP A 244 -0.57 19.43 10.62
N ILE A 245 0.21 19.47 9.53
CA ILE A 245 -0.16 20.13 8.27
C ILE A 245 -1.46 19.52 7.68
N LEU A 246 -1.59 18.19 7.69
CA LEU A 246 -2.79 17.53 7.18
C LEU A 246 -4.02 17.87 8.05
N MET A 247 -3.87 17.90 9.38
CA MET A 247 -4.94 18.30 10.29
C MET A 247 -5.37 19.77 10.09
N GLU A 248 -4.43 20.68 9.86
CA GLU A 248 -4.73 22.07 9.48
C GLU A 248 -5.48 22.17 8.14
N LYS A 249 -5.36 21.17 7.29
CA LYS A 249 -6.06 21.02 5.99
C LYS A 249 -7.34 20.16 6.07
N SER A 250 -7.91 19.99 7.27
CA SER A 250 -9.16 19.28 7.51
C SER A 250 -9.09 17.73 7.42
N TRP A 251 -7.90 17.13 7.50
CA TRP A 251 -7.81 15.71 7.81
C TRP A 251 -8.09 15.48 9.29
N GLU A 252 -8.89 14.46 9.60
CA GLU A 252 -9.31 14.10 10.95
C GLU A 252 -8.68 12.77 11.35
N LEU A 253 -8.04 12.74 12.54
CA LEU A 253 -7.49 11.52 13.10
C LEU A 253 -8.59 10.47 13.30
N ASP A 254 -8.24 9.21 13.02
CA ASP A 254 -9.12 8.04 13.12
C ASP A 254 -10.35 8.08 12.18
N SER A 255 -10.37 9.03 11.24
CA SER A 255 -11.39 9.14 10.19
C SER A 255 -10.76 8.97 8.80
N ASN A 256 -10.09 10.01 8.29
CA ASN A 256 -9.39 9.97 7.00
C ASN A 256 -7.85 10.08 7.13
N LEU A 257 -7.35 10.25 8.36
CA LEU A 257 -5.92 10.22 8.71
C LEU A 257 -5.69 9.24 9.86
N CYS A 258 -4.87 8.23 9.65
CA CYS A 258 -4.34 7.39 10.71
C CYS A 258 -2.86 7.73 10.93
N TYR A 259 -2.49 8.16 12.13
CA TYR A 259 -1.10 8.43 12.49
C TYR A 259 -0.62 7.47 13.58
N VAL A 260 0.44 6.72 13.30
CA VAL A 260 1.00 5.74 14.23
C VAL A 260 2.46 6.06 14.57
N LEU A 261 2.77 6.14 15.85
CA LEU A 261 4.15 6.16 16.36
C LEU A 261 4.53 4.77 16.87
N GLY A 262 5.50 4.14 16.24
CA GLY A 262 6.12 2.90 16.71
C GLY A 262 7.18 3.21 17.78
N GLU A 263 6.80 3.11 19.05
CA GLU A 263 7.74 3.33 20.15
C GLU A 263 8.84 2.28 20.17
N GLY A 264 10.10 2.70 20.23
CA GLY A 264 11.27 1.82 20.16
C GLY A 264 11.61 1.30 18.75
N HIS A 265 10.83 1.65 17.73
CA HIS A 265 11.03 1.19 16.36
C HIS A 265 12.05 2.04 15.60
N GLU A 266 12.84 1.37 14.76
CA GLU A 266 13.83 1.93 13.87
C GLU A 266 13.37 1.86 12.40
N HIS A 267 14.13 2.51 11.52
CA HIS A 267 13.89 2.51 10.06
C HIS A 267 14.30 1.19 9.42
N ARG A 268 13.46 0.15 9.56
CA ARG A 268 13.74 -1.21 9.05
C ARG A 268 12.49 -2.07 8.89
N GLU A 269 12.62 -3.12 8.08
CA GLU A 269 11.56 -4.04 7.70
C GLU A 269 10.84 -4.68 8.90
N ALA A 270 11.59 -5.10 9.91
CA ALA A 270 11.00 -5.70 11.11
C ALA A 270 10.03 -4.75 11.83
N ALA A 271 10.38 -3.47 11.91
CA ALA A 271 9.52 -2.45 12.52
C ALA A 271 8.27 -2.17 11.67
N TRP A 272 8.39 -2.15 10.34
CA TRP A 272 7.23 -2.00 9.45
C TRP A 272 6.33 -3.22 9.47
N ALA A 273 6.89 -4.43 9.54
CA ALA A 273 6.13 -5.66 9.72
C ALA A 273 5.23 -5.65 10.96
N GLU A 274 5.72 -5.10 12.08
CA GLU A 274 4.95 -4.98 13.31
C GLU A 274 3.80 -3.96 13.22
N ARG A 275 3.85 -3.00 12.30
CA ARG A 275 2.84 -1.94 12.15
C ARG A 275 1.90 -2.13 10.96
N VAL A 276 2.25 -2.99 10.01
CA VAL A 276 1.53 -3.12 8.73
C VAL A 276 0.06 -3.49 8.90
N HIS A 277 -0.28 -4.29 9.91
CA HIS A 277 -1.66 -4.67 10.21
C HIS A 277 -2.55 -3.46 10.55
N ARG A 278 -2.01 -2.43 11.23
CA ARG A 278 -2.75 -1.19 11.54
C ARG A 278 -3.06 -0.39 10.28
N ALA A 279 -2.10 -0.36 9.33
CA ALA A 279 -2.33 0.28 8.06
C ALA A 279 -3.44 -0.39 7.26
N PHE A 280 -3.42 -1.72 7.17
CA PHE A 280 -4.43 -2.46 6.42
C PHE A 280 -5.81 -2.37 7.06
N ALA A 281 -5.92 -2.47 8.39
CA ALA A 281 -7.18 -2.26 9.11
C ALA A 281 -7.79 -0.89 8.79
N PHE A 282 -6.98 0.16 8.68
CA PHE A 282 -7.44 1.50 8.34
C PHE A 282 -7.70 1.70 6.84
N LEU A 283 -6.80 1.24 5.98
CA LEU A 283 -6.89 1.51 4.54
C LEU A 283 -7.93 0.66 3.83
N LEU A 284 -8.23 -0.54 4.33
CA LEU A 284 -9.11 -1.51 3.69
C LEU A 284 -10.45 -1.73 4.44
N GLU A 285 -10.73 -0.90 5.41
CA GLU A 285 -12.00 -0.87 6.14
C GLU A 285 -13.21 -0.61 5.22
#